data_a9807ae502dcd34dd4eb8f37b0606c90
#
_entry.id   a9807ae502dcd34dd4eb8f37b0606c90
#
_cell.length_a   1.000
_cell.length_b   1.000
_cell.length_c   1.000
_cell.angle_alpha   90.00
_cell.angle_beta   90.00
_cell.angle_gamma   90.00
#
_symmetry.space_group_name_H-M   'P 1'
#
loop_
_entity.id
_entity.type
_entity.pdbx_description
1 polymer ?
#
loop_
_entity_poly.entity_id
_entity_poly.type
_entity_poly.pdbx_seq_one_letter_code
_entity_poly.pdbx_strand_id
1 'polypeptide(L)'
;FKTPITFLVITEGWCGDAAQILPVIQKIVELNSNFNLKIVLRDEHPELMSCFLTNGGKAIPKVILYNEATDSIDADWGPRPSVATKMVADYKALHGVLDPEFKEHLQVWYNKDKGETIINDFLTLLEPKIILA
;
A
#
# COMPACT_ATOMS: atom_id res chain seq x y z
N PHE A 1 6.49 -16.26 11.54
CA PHE A 1 7.25 -15.60 10.48
C PHE A 1 8.56 -15.07 11.06
N LYS A 2 9.68 -15.49 10.51
CA LYS A 2 11.01 -15.24 11.13
C LYS A 2 11.88 -14.26 10.36
N THR A 3 11.52 -13.91 9.14
CA THR A 3 12.32 -13.00 8.32
C THR A 3 12.06 -11.55 8.72
N PRO A 4 13.11 -10.75 9.00
CA PRO A 4 12.92 -9.33 9.30
C PRO A 4 12.53 -8.56 8.03
N ILE A 5 11.34 -7.99 8.03
CA ILE A 5 10.78 -7.22 6.92
C ILE A 5 10.50 -5.80 7.39
N THR A 6 10.98 -4.81 6.67
CA THR A 6 10.60 -3.42 6.87
C THR A 6 9.52 -3.04 5.85
N PHE A 7 8.40 -2.56 6.38
CA PHE A 7 7.34 -1.95 5.57
C PHE A 7 7.70 -0.47 5.44
N LEU A 8 8.33 -0.13 4.33
CA LEU A 8 8.71 1.25 4.04
C LEU A 8 7.57 1.92 3.29
N VAL A 9 6.96 2.93 3.88
CA VAL A 9 5.81 3.62 3.31
C VAL A 9 6.24 5.00 2.82
N ILE A 10 6.02 5.26 1.54
CA ILE A 10 6.20 6.59 0.94
C ILE A 10 4.83 7.26 0.89
N THR A 11 4.68 8.40 1.54
CA THR A 11 3.40 9.10 1.62
C THR A 11 3.58 10.60 1.82
N GLU A 12 2.48 11.31 2.04
CA GLU A 12 2.43 12.71 2.44
C GLU A 12 1.30 12.89 3.46
N GLY A 13 1.43 13.90 4.32
CA GLY A 13 0.44 14.15 5.37
C GLY A 13 -0.95 14.52 4.87
N TRP A 14 -1.05 15.03 3.63
CA TRP A 14 -2.33 15.41 3.00
C TRP A 14 -3.01 14.28 2.23
N CYS A 15 -2.41 13.10 2.16
CA CYS A 15 -2.92 11.99 1.34
C CYS A 15 -4.13 11.32 1.99
N GLY A 16 -5.30 11.43 1.33
CA GLY A 16 -6.54 10.82 1.81
C GLY A 16 -6.51 9.29 1.82
N ASP A 17 -5.90 8.68 0.80
CA ASP A 17 -5.75 7.21 0.74
C ASP A 17 -4.87 6.71 1.88
N ALA A 18 -3.84 7.45 2.25
CA ALA A 18 -2.97 7.08 3.38
C ALA A 18 -3.76 7.04 4.69
N ALA A 19 -4.71 7.93 4.88
CA ALA A 19 -5.55 7.95 6.09
C ALA A 19 -6.37 6.65 6.24
N GLN A 20 -6.75 6.02 5.12
CA GLN A 20 -7.48 4.75 5.13
C GLN A 20 -6.56 3.55 5.32
N ILE A 21 -5.34 3.65 4.85
CA ILE A 21 -4.42 2.51 4.66
C ILE A 21 -3.43 2.37 5.80
N LEU A 22 -2.83 3.47 6.28
CA LEU A 22 -1.78 3.42 7.31
C LEU A 22 -2.21 2.74 8.61
N PRO A 23 -3.42 2.94 9.14
CA PRO A 23 -3.84 2.24 10.36
C PRO A 23 -3.86 0.71 10.18
N VAL A 24 -4.22 0.22 8.99
CA VAL A 24 -4.23 -1.22 8.70
C VAL A 24 -2.82 -1.76 8.60
N ILE A 25 -1.92 -1.05 7.91
CA ILE A 25 -0.50 -1.41 7.82
C ILE A 25 0.13 -1.49 9.22
N GLN A 26 -0.17 -0.50 10.08
CA GLN A 26 0.33 -0.49 11.45
C GLN A 26 -0.10 -1.74 12.20
N LYS A 27 -1.34 -2.16 12.04
CA LYS A 27 -1.84 -3.38 12.69
C LYS A 27 -1.16 -4.65 12.16
N ILE A 28 -0.90 -4.71 10.87
CA ILE A 28 -0.18 -5.84 10.28
C ILE A 28 1.24 -5.92 10.85
N VAL A 29 1.93 -4.80 10.94
CA VAL A 29 3.29 -4.73 11.50
C VAL A 29 3.31 -5.17 12.97
N GLU A 30 2.31 -4.79 13.74
CA GLU A 30 2.21 -5.16 15.16
C GLU A 30 2.00 -6.65 15.40
N LEU A 31 1.53 -7.40 14.39
CA LEU A 31 1.27 -8.84 14.52
C LEU A 31 2.53 -9.69 14.56
N ASN A 32 3.68 -9.14 14.16
CA ASN A 32 4.92 -9.90 14.13
C ASN A 32 6.10 -9.03 14.55
N SER A 33 6.85 -9.49 15.54
CA SER A 33 7.99 -8.74 16.09
C SER A 33 9.14 -8.56 15.10
N ASN A 34 9.17 -9.34 14.02
CA ASN A 34 10.15 -9.19 12.93
C ASN A 34 9.75 -8.17 11.87
N PHE A 35 8.55 -7.62 11.98
CA PHE A 35 8.08 -6.57 11.08
C PHE A 35 8.40 -5.20 11.68
N ASN A 36 8.86 -4.29 10.85
CA ASN A 36 9.12 -2.90 11.21
C ASN A 36 8.38 -1.98 10.24
N LEU A 37 7.95 -0.83 10.74
CA LEU A 37 7.31 0.20 9.92
C LEU A 37 8.20 1.43 9.86
N LYS A 38 8.46 1.91 8.65
CA LYS A 38 9.17 3.17 8.44
C LYS A 38 8.38 4.02 7.44
N ILE A 39 8.11 5.26 7.81
CA ILE A 39 7.35 6.20 6.98
C ILE A 39 8.29 7.31 6.53
N VAL A 40 8.28 7.60 5.23
CA VAL A 40 9.04 8.70 4.65
C VAL A 40 8.12 9.56 3.78
N LEU A 41 8.45 10.86 3.68
CA LEU A 41 7.67 11.77 2.86
C LEU A 41 8.18 11.77 1.42
N ARG A 42 7.25 11.62 0.48
CA ARG A 42 7.55 11.53 -0.95
C ARG A 42 8.40 12.70 -1.44
N ASP A 43 8.03 13.91 -1.05
CA ASP A 43 8.68 15.12 -1.58
C ASP A 43 10.08 15.34 -0.98
N GLU A 44 10.39 14.67 0.13
CA GLU A 44 11.74 14.67 0.73
C GLU A 44 12.63 13.57 0.15
N HIS A 45 12.05 12.62 -0.59
CA HIS A 45 12.78 11.46 -1.15
C HIS A 45 12.43 11.22 -2.62
N PRO A 46 12.70 12.20 -3.51
CA PRO A 46 12.31 12.10 -4.92
C PRO A 46 13.02 10.95 -5.65
N GLU A 47 14.26 10.65 -5.30
CA GLU A 47 14.99 9.54 -5.92
C GLU A 47 14.39 8.19 -5.55
N LEU A 48 14.02 8.02 -4.29
CA LEU A 48 13.36 6.81 -3.82
C LEU A 48 12.01 6.64 -4.52
N MET A 49 11.20 7.70 -4.57
CA MET A 49 9.90 7.66 -5.24
C MET A 49 10.02 7.29 -6.72
N SER A 50 11.07 7.77 -7.40
CA SER A 50 11.27 7.49 -8.82
C SER A 50 11.49 6.00 -9.12
N CYS A 51 11.89 5.22 -8.12
CA CYS A 51 12.09 3.77 -8.25
C CYS A 51 10.78 2.97 -8.11
N PHE A 52 9.69 3.60 -7.63
CA PHE A 52 8.44 2.91 -7.31
C PHE A 52 7.22 3.66 -7.86
N LEU A 53 7.27 3.97 -9.14
CA LEU A 53 6.18 4.65 -9.82
C LEU A 53 5.01 3.69 -10.10
N THR A 54 3.80 4.24 -10.16
CA THR A 54 2.59 3.50 -10.54
C THR A 54 2.09 4.10 -11.86
N ASN A 55 2.13 3.32 -12.92
CA ASN A 55 1.75 3.79 -14.26
C ASN A 55 2.48 5.10 -14.65
N GLY A 56 3.76 5.22 -14.27
CA GLY A 56 4.58 6.39 -14.54
C GLY A 56 4.36 7.57 -13.59
N GLY A 57 3.46 7.45 -12.64
CA GLY A 57 3.13 8.52 -11.69
C GLY A 57 3.67 8.28 -10.29
N LYS A 58 3.82 9.37 -9.53
CA LYS A 58 4.30 9.37 -8.15
C LYS A 58 3.17 9.11 -7.16
N ALA A 59 2.41 8.03 -7.38
CA ALA A 59 1.25 7.71 -6.58
C ALA A 59 1.62 7.29 -5.15
N ILE A 60 0.89 7.77 -4.18
CA ILE A 60 1.05 7.50 -2.75
C ILE A 60 -0.31 7.15 -2.13
N PRO A 61 -0.34 6.36 -1.02
CA PRO A 61 0.82 5.74 -0.36
C PRO A 61 1.40 4.60 -1.19
N LYS A 62 2.72 4.44 -1.14
CA LYS A 62 3.40 3.30 -1.76
C LYS A 62 4.12 2.55 -0.64
N VAL A 63 3.88 1.26 -0.54
CA VAL A 63 4.48 0.39 0.49
C VAL A 63 5.50 -0.51 -0.17
N ILE A 64 6.69 -0.55 0.38
CA ILE A 64 7.79 -1.36 -0.11
C ILE A 64 8.14 -2.38 0.96
N LEU A 65 8.14 -3.65 0.60
CA LEU A 65 8.55 -4.73 1.49
C LEU A 65 10.04 -4.97 1.32
N TYR A 66 10.81 -4.46 2.26
CA TYR A 66 12.26 -4.58 2.27
C TYR A 66 12.68 -5.72 3.19
N ASN A 67 13.42 -6.68 2.63
CA ASN A 67 13.95 -7.82 3.37
C ASN A 67 15.35 -7.45 3.90
N GLU A 68 15.45 -7.24 5.22
CA GLU A 68 16.70 -6.82 5.85
C GLU A 68 17.77 -7.90 5.82
N ALA A 69 17.38 -9.18 5.84
CA ALA A 69 18.33 -10.28 5.84
C ALA A 69 19.07 -10.42 4.51
N THR A 70 18.39 -10.15 3.40
CA THR A 70 18.96 -10.29 2.05
C THR A 70 19.31 -8.95 1.42
N ASP A 71 18.99 -7.85 2.08
CA ASP A 71 19.15 -6.49 1.56
C ASP A 71 18.51 -6.35 0.18
N SER A 72 17.26 -6.82 0.07
CA SER A 72 16.55 -6.84 -1.20
C SER A 72 15.08 -6.41 -1.02
N ILE A 73 14.48 -5.97 -2.11
CA ILE A 73 13.08 -5.62 -2.16
C ILE A 73 12.30 -6.84 -2.62
N ASP A 74 11.39 -7.32 -1.78
CA ASP A 74 10.59 -8.49 -2.08
C ASP A 74 9.33 -8.15 -2.88
N ALA A 75 8.74 -7.00 -2.63
CA ALA A 75 7.51 -6.57 -3.30
C ALA A 75 7.25 -5.08 -3.05
N ASP A 76 6.34 -4.51 -3.83
CA ASP A 76 5.75 -3.21 -3.52
C ASP A 76 4.23 -3.29 -3.68
N TRP A 77 3.53 -2.31 -3.10
CA TRP A 77 2.08 -2.29 -3.05
C TRP A 77 1.58 -0.85 -2.99
N GLY A 78 0.42 -0.59 -3.57
CA GLY A 78 -0.25 0.70 -3.50
C GLY A 78 -0.39 1.36 -4.86
N PRO A 79 -1.08 2.50 -4.87
CA PRO A 79 -1.53 3.29 -3.72
C PRO A 79 -2.81 2.79 -3.04
N ARG A 80 -3.55 1.88 -3.65
CA ARG A 80 -4.83 1.41 -3.15
C ARG A 80 -4.88 -0.11 -3.03
N PRO A 81 -5.76 -0.66 -2.16
CA PRO A 81 -6.02 -2.10 -2.16
C PRO A 81 -6.50 -2.57 -3.52
N SER A 82 -6.25 -3.84 -3.85
CA SER A 82 -6.46 -4.40 -5.19
C SER A 82 -7.88 -4.18 -5.72
N VAL A 83 -8.90 -4.40 -4.88
CA VAL A 83 -10.31 -4.18 -5.29
C VAL A 83 -10.56 -2.72 -5.62
N ALA A 84 -10.10 -1.80 -4.77
CA ALA A 84 -10.27 -0.36 -5.01
C ALA A 84 -9.50 0.09 -6.25
N THR A 85 -8.32 -0.47 -6.50
CA THR A 85 -7.54 -0.19 -7.70
C THR A 85 -8.33 -0.54 -8.96
N LYS A 86 -8.99 -1.69 -8.96
CA LYS A 86 -9.84 -2.11 -10.08
C LYS A 86 -11.05 -1.20 -10.24
N MET A 87 -11.72 -0.83 -9.14
CA MET A 87 -12.86 0.10 -9.17
C MET A 87 -12.49 1.43 -9.82
N VAL A 88 -11.35 1.99 -9.43
CA VAL A 88 -10.85 3.26 -9.97
C VAL A 88 -10.53 3.12 -11.46
N ALA A 89 -9.84 2.07 -11.85
CA ALA A 89 -9.49 1.83 -13.25
C ALA A 89 -10.73 1.67 -14.14
N ASP A 90 -11.71 0.88 -13.69
CA ASP A 90 -12.96 0.65 -14.42
C ASP A 90 -13.76 1.95 -14.56
N TYR A 91 -13.84 2.74 -13.50
CA TYR A 91 -14.56 4.01 -13.55
C TYR A 91 -13.90 5.01 -14.50
N LYS A 92 -12.58 5.14 -14.44
CA LYS A 92 -11.84 6.01 -15.36
C LYS A 92 -11.99 5.60 -16.82
N ALA A 93 -12.03 4.29 -17.09
CA ALA A 93 -12.22 3.78 -18.46
C ALA A 93 -13.58 4.17 -19.03
N LEU A 94 -14.61 4.26 -18.17
CA LEU A 94 -15.96 4.63 -18.60
C LEU A 94 -16.22 6.14 -18.62
N HIS A 95 -15.65 6.88 -17.67
CA HIS A 95 -16.00 8.29 -17.43
C HIS A 95 -14.84 9.28 -17.62
N GLY A 96 -13.61 8.79 -17.76
CA GLY A 96 -12.42 9.60 -17.99
C GLY A 96 -11.84 10.26 -16.74
N VAL A 97 -12.66 10.63 -15.75
CA VAL A 97 -12.25 11.30 -14.52
C VAL A 97 -12.94 10.68 -13.31
N LEU A 98 -12.38 10.91 -12.13
CA LEU A 98 -12.99 10.52 -10.87
C LEU A 98 -13.79 11.71 -10.34
N ASP A 99 -15.11 11.67 -10.47
CA ASP A 99 -15.98 12.74 -9.97
C ASP A 99 -16.24 12.61 -8.47
N PRO A 100 -16.83 13.65 -7.82
CA PRO A 100 -17.12 13.61 -6.39
C PRO A 100 -18.03 12.47 -5.97
N GLU A 101 -18.99 12.08 -6.81
CA GLU A 101 -19.90 10.97 -6.55
C GLU A 101 -19.14 9.64 -6.45
N PHE A 102 -18.20 9.40 -7.36
CA PHE A 102 -17.36 8.21 -7.29
C PHE A 102 -16.46 8.21 -6.05
N LYS A 103 -15.89 9.34 -5.70
CA LYS A 103 -15.04 9.45 -4.51
C LYS A 103 -15.83 9.11 -3.24
N GLU A 104 -17.09 9.49 -3.18
CA GLU A 104 -17.99 9.14 -2.09
C GLU A 104 -18.27 7.63 -2.07
N HIS A 105 -18.51 7.02 -3.23
CA HIS A 105 -18.67 5.57 -3.36
C HIS A 105 -17.42 4.82 -2.91
N LEU A 106 -16.24 5.34 -3.24
CA LEU A 106 -14.98 4.75 -2.83
C LEU A 106 -14.83 4.80 -1.29
N GLN A 107 -15.19 5.91 -0.68
CA GLN A 107 -15.17 6.03 0.79
C GLN A 107 -16.11 5.03 1.45
N VAL A 108 -17.31 4.85 0.90
CA VAL A 108 -18.26 3.84 1.38
C VAL A 108 -17.67 2.44 1.26
N TRP A 109 -16.98 2.17 0.15
CA TRP A 109 -16.30 0.89 -0.05
C TRP A 109 -15.27 0.65 1.05
N TYR A 110 -14.39 1.63 1.34
CA TYR A 110 -13.41 1.51 2.42
C TYR A 110 -14.08 1.21 3.76
N ASN A 111 -15.17 1.90 4.06
CA ASN A 111 -15.89 1.72 5.31
C ASN A 111 -16.47 0.31 5.45
N LYS A 112 -16.95 -0.27 4.37
CA LYS A 112 -17.51 -1.63 4.35
C LYS A 112 -16.43 -2.70 4.36
N ASP A 113 -15.32 -2.47 3.67
CA ASP A 113 -14.22 -3.41 3.54
C ASP A 113 -13.47 -3.61 4.86
N LYS A 114 -13.41 -2.58 5.69
CA LYS A 114 -12.76 -2.62 7.02
C LYS A 114 -11.31 -3.13 6.99
N GLY A 115 -10.60 -2.86 5.90
CA GLY A 115 -9.21 -3.26 5.74
C GLY A 115 -8.99 -4.70 5.31
N GLU A 116 -10.04 -5.49 5.07
CA GLU A 116 -9.91 -6.89 4.67
C GLU A 116 -9.11 -7.07 3.38
N THR A 117 -9.38 -6.24 2.36
CA THR A 117 -8.65 -6.33 1.09
C THR A 117 -7.17 -6.00 1.28
N ILE A 118 -6.86 -5.00 2.08
CA ILE A 118 -5.46 -4.64 2.39
C ILE A 118 -4.75 -5.82 3.04
N ILE A 119 -5.38 -6.43 4.04
CA ILE A 119 -4.81 -7.58 4.75
C ILE A 119 -4.59 -8.74 3.77
N ASN A 120 -5.57 -9.05 2.95
CA ASN A 120 -5.46 -10.13 1.97
C ASN A 120 -4.37 -9.88 0.94
N ASP A 121 -4.24 -8.63 0.46
CA ASP A 121 -3.16 -8.24 -0.45
C ASP A 121 -1.79 -8.51 0.17
N PHE A 122 -1.58 -8.10 1.42
CA PHE A 122 -0.29 -8.30 2.10
C PHE A 122 -0.04 -9.76 2.45
N LEU A 123 -1.07 -10.52 2.83
CA LEU A 123 -0.92 -11.96 3.03
C LEU A 123 -0.44 -12.65 1.74
N THR A 124 -0.99 -12.27 0.61
CA THR A 124 -0.56 -12.79 -0.70
C THR A 124 0.89 -12.44 -0.99
N LEU A 125 1.30 -11.20 -0.72
CA LEU A 125 2.68 -10.75 -0.95
C LEU A 125 3.68 -11.44 -0.01
N LEU A 126 3.27 -11.75 1.21
CA LEU A 126 4.11 -12.39 2.22
C LEU A 126 4.08 -13.92 2.15
N GLU A 127 3.12 -14.51 1.46
CA GLU A 127 2.92 -15.95 1.39
C GLU A 127 4.18 -16.74 0.99
N PRO A 128 4.96 -16.34 -0.04
CA PRO A 128 6.20 -17.05 -0.37
C PRO A 128 7.20 -17.09 0.79
N LYS A 129 7.23 -16.06 1.63
CA LYS A 129 8.10 -16.00 2.81
C LYS A 129 7.61 -16.91 3.91
N ILE A 130 6.30 -17.01 4.09
CA ILE A 130 5.68 -17.89 5.07
C ILE A 130 5.96 -19.36 4.70
N ILE A 131 5.85 -19.72 3.42
CA ILE A 131 6.09 -21.08 2.93
C ILE A 131 7.56 -21.48 3.11
N LEU A 132 8.48 -20.54 2.86
CA LEU A 132 9.91 -20.79 2.94
C LEU A 132 10.45 -20.73 4.38
N ALA A 133 9.71 -20.12 5.26
CA ALA A 133 10.08 -20.00 6.66
C ALA A 133 9.72 -21.26 7.44
#